data_47cff3674f4f73fff8627635899f0094
#
_entry.id   47cff3674f4f73fff8627635899f0094
#
_cell.length_a   1.000
_cell.length_b   1.000
_cell.length_c   1.000
_cell.angle_alpha   90.00
_cell.angle_beta   90.00
_cell.angle_gamma   90.00
#
_symmetry.space_group_name_H-M   'P 1'
#
loop_
_entity.id
_entity.type
_entity.pdbx_description
1 polymer ?
#
loop_
_entity_poly.entity_id
_entity_poly.type
_entity_poly.pdbx_seq_one_letter_code
_entity_poly.pdbx_strand_id
1 'polypeptide(L)'
;RILAAVPAGLKFDPLMTLYLTDTLKPEEIDKAADSGFVVAAKLYPAGATTNSDAGVTDIARIDAVLERMAERGVVLCVHGEVTHGDVDIFDRERVFIDRVLAPLAARHPALRIVFEHITTAQAAQFVSEAGPNVGATITAHHLLYNRNAIFTGGIRPHYYCLPVLKRETHREALVK
;
A
#
# COMPACT_ATOMS: atom_id res chain seq x y z
N ARG A 1 20.44 5.89 13.04
CA ARG A 1 19.65 5.61 14.26
C ARG A 1 19.34 4.12 14.37
N ILE A 2 18.71 3.48 13.33
CA ILE A 2 18.33 2.05 13.38
C ILE A 2 19.56 1.18 13.67
N LEU A 3 20.61 1.29 12.88
CA LEU A 3 21.85 0.51 13.07
C LEU A 3 22.50 0.73 14.45
N ALA A 4 22.41 1.95 14.99
CA ALA A 4 22.94 2.26 16.33
C ALA A 4 22.16 1.59 17.48
N ALA A 5 20.94 1.10 17.20
CA ALA A 5 20.12 0.37 18.17
C ALA A 5 20.27 -1.15 18.05
N VAL A 6 20.99 -1.66 17.05
CA VAL A 6 21.22 -3.09 16.87
C VAL A 6 22.28 -3.54 17.89
N PRO A 7 21.99 -4.58 18.71
CA PRO A 7 22.97 -5.10 19.66
C PRO A 7 24.24 -5.60 18.98
N ALA A 8 25.36 -5.45 19.66
CA ALA A 8 26.66 -5.90 19.15
C ALA A 8 26.61 -7.41 18.83
N GLY A 9 27.14 -7.78 17.65
CA GLY A 9 27.21 -9.17 17.21
C GLY A 9 25.98 -9.66 16.42
N LEU A 10 24.90 -8.86 16.35
CA LEU A 10 23.77 -9.16 15.48
C LEU A 10 23.96 -8.56 14.08
N LYS A 11 23.65 -9.35 13.06
CA LYS A 11 23.56 -8.88 11.69
C LYS A 11 22.11 -8.44 11.41
N PHE A 12 21.94 -7.18 11.05
CA PHE A 12 20.66 -6.63 10.66
C PHE A 12 20.87 -5.54 9.61
N ASP A 13 20.32 -5.73 8.44
CA ASP A 13 20.39 -4.80 7.32
C ASP A 13 19.03 -4.13 7.12
N PRO A 14 18.81 -2.90 7.63
CA PRO A 14 17.55 -2.21 7.47
C PRO A 14 17.38 -1.76 6.01
N LEU A 15 16.32 -2.23 5.37
CA LEU A 15 15.88 -1.74 4.07
C LEU A 15 14.87 -0.61 4.30
N MET A 16 15.06 0.49 3.58
CA MET A 16 14.27 1.71 3.76
C MET A 16 13.30 1.93 2.59
N THR A 17 12.27 2.70 2.85
CA THR A 17 11.32 3.17 1.83
C THR A 17 11.27 4.69 1.80
N LEU A 18 11.11 5.26 0.60
CA LEU A 18 10.72 6.66 0.46
C LEU A 18 9.21 6.83 0.70
N TYR A 19 8.83 8.00 1.16
CA TYR A 19 7.45 8.44 1.24
C TYR A 19 7.12 9.29 0.01
N LEU A 20 6.16 8.85 -0.82
CA LEU A 20 5.73 9.58 -2.02
C LEU A 20 4.85 10.78 -1.64
N THR A 21 5.19 11.92 -2.20
CA THR A 21 4.43 13.17 -2.06
C THR A 21 4.21 13.79 -3.44
N ASP A 22 3.25 14.69 -3.57
CA ASP A 22 2.98 15.41 -4.83
C ASP A 22 4.18 16.17 -5.39
N THR A 23 5.18 16.46 -4.57
CA THR A 23 6.35 17.29 -4.93
C THR A 23 7.64 16.48 -5.09
N LEU A 24 7.58 15.16 -4.86
CA LEU A 24 8.76 14.31 -5.06
C LEU A 24 9.18 14.35 -6.53
N LYS A 25 10.49 14.42 -6.76
CA LYS A 25 11.06 14.48 -8.11
C LYS A 25 11.67 13.14 -8.52
N PRO A 26 11.72 12.83 -9.84
CA PRO A 26 12.34 11.59 -10.32
C PRO A 26 13.80 11.40 -9.88
N GLU A 27 14.57 12.50 -9.73
CA GLU A 27 15.97 12.45 -9.30
C GLU A 27 16.15 11.90 -7.87
N GLU A 28 15.12 12.01 -7.03
CA GLU A 28 15.15 11.40 -5.70
C GLU A 28 15.05 9.86 -5.77
N ILE A 29 14.38 9.33 -6.80
CA ILE A 29 14.35 7.89 -7.07
C ILE A 29 15.73 7.39 -7.49
N ASP A 30 16.46 8.16 -8.30
CA ASP A 30 17.85 7.83 -8.67
C ASP A 30 18.75 7.75 -7.43
N LYS A 31 18.70 8.78 -6.57
CA LYS A 31 19.46 8.79 -5.31
C LYS A 31 19.08 7.63 -4.39
N ALA A 32 17.77 7.29 -4.34
CA ALA A 32 17.30 6.17 -3.55
C ALA A 32 17.85 4.84 -4.05
N ALA A 33 17.76 4.58 -5.36
CA ALA A 33 18.30 3.37 -5.97
C ALA A 33 19.82 3.25 -5.79
N ASP A 34 20.55 4.36 -5.94
CA ASP A 34 22.01 4.40 -5.80
C ASP A 34 22.46 4.26 -4.33
N SER A 35 21.59 4.50 -3.36
CA SER A 35 21.89 4.38 -1.92
C SER A 35 22.23 2.96 -1.48
N GLY A 36 21.72 1.93 -2.19
CA GLY A 36 21.87 0.53 -1.87
C GLY A 36 21.05 0.02 -0.69
N PHE A 37 20.31 0.90 0.01
CA PHE A 37 19.47 0.52 1.15
C PHE A 37 18.00 0.98 1.04
N VAL A 38 17.68 1.88 0.12
CA VAL A 38 16.29 2.24 -0.21
C VAL A 38 15.81 1.35 -1.36
N VAL A 39 14.83 0.52 -1.10
CA VAL A 39 14.38 -0.53 -2.05
C VAL A 39 12.98 -0.27 -2.60
N ALA A 40 12.23 0.61 -1.99
CA ALA A 40 10.84 0.87 -2.34
C ALA A 40 10.45 2.33 -2.09
N ALA A 41 9.31 2.73 -2.64
CA ALA A 41 8.65 3.97 -2.26
C ALA A 41 7.19 3.67 -1.89
N LYS A 42 6.69 4.33 -0.84
CA LYS A 42 5.34 4.13 -0.30
C LYS A 42 4.40 5.21 -0.77
N LEU A 43 3.33 4.77 -1.42
CA LEU A 43 2.19 5.57 -1.81
C LEU A 43 1.12 5.53 -0.69
N TYR A 44 0.82 6.69 -0.14
CA TYR A 44 -0.39 6.96 0.62
C TYR A 44 -1.24 7.97 -0.15
N PRO A 45 -2.51 7.67 -0.46
CA PRO A 45 -3.45 8.73 -0.82
C PRO A 45 -3.57 9.72 0.35
N ALA A 46 -3.56 11.01 0.06
CA ALA A 46 -3.61 12.04 1.09
C ALA A 46 -4.83 11.87 2.01
N GLY A 47 -4.60 11.81 3.33
CA GLY A 47 -5.65 11.62 4.33
C GLY A 47 -6.23 10.20 4.44
N ALA A 48 -5.63 9.19 3.79
CA ALA A 48 -6.14 7.82 3.84
C ALA A 48 -5.98 7.15 5.21
N THR A 49 -4.93 7.50 5.93
CA THR A 49 -4.61 6.91 7.23
C THR A 49 -3.82 7.90 8.10
N THR A 50 -3.41 7.49 9.28
CA THR A 50 -2.60 8.31 10.20
C THR A 50 -1.31 8.77 9.52
N ASN A 51 -0.96 10.05 9.68
CA ASN A 51 0.24 10.68 9.11
C ASN A 51 0.33 10.62 7.58
N SER A 52 -0.82 10.61 6.88
CA SER A 52 -0.87 10.59 5.42
C SER A 52 -1.27 11.92 4.77
N ASP A 53 -1.32 13.01 5.53
CA ASP A 53 -1.73 14.33 5.03
C ASP A 53 -0.81 14.86 3.91
N ALA A 54 0.49 14.55 3.98
CA ALA A 54 1.47 14.88 2.95
C ALA A 54 1.52 13.86 1.79
N GLY A 55 0.60 12.90 1.76
CA GLY A 55 0.52 11.87 0.72
C GLY A 55 0.11 12.45 -0.64
N VAL A 56 -0.06 11.56 -1.59
CA VAL A 56 -0.37 11.91 -2.97
C VAL A 56 -1.85 12.28 -3.10
N THR A 57 -2.12 13.48 -3.60
CA THR A 57 -3.49 13.97 -3.82
C THR A 57 -4.05 13.54 -5.18
N ASP A 58 -3.18 13.42 -6.18
CA ASP A 58 -3.51 12.95 -7.53
C ASP A 58 -2.34 12.15 -8.09
N ILE A 59 -2.62 10.91 -8.49
CA ILE A 59 -1.60 9.99 -9.02
C ILE A 59 -0.90 10.54 -10.28
N ALA A 60 -1.59 11.38 -11.06
CA ALA A 60 -1.02 12.00 -12.26
C ALA A 60 0.15 12.94 -11.93
N ARG A 61 0.21 13.51 -10.72
CA ARG A 61 1.30 14.40 -10.30
C ARG A 61 2.63 13.70 -10.15
N ILE A 62 2.61 12.40 -9.90
CA ILE A 62 3.81 11.60 -9.69
C ILE A 62 4.09 10.63 -10.86
N ASP A 63 3.44 10.80 -12.00
CA ASP A 63 3.58 9.90 -13.14
C ASP A 63 5.05 9.72 -13.58
N ALA A 64 5.80 10.81 -13.71
CA ALA A 64 7.24 10.75 -14.01
C ALA A 64 8.09 10.06 -12.92
N VAL A 65 7.65 10.14 -11.65
CA VAL A 65 8.30 9.41 -10.55
C VAL A 65 8.04 7.92 -10.67
N LEU A 66 6.81 7.52 -11.01
CA LEU A 66 6.45 6.11 -11.22
C LEU A 66 7.19 5.50 -12.42
N GLU A 67 7.33 6.25 -13.51
CA GLU A 67 8.14 5.87 -14.67
C GLU A 67 9.60 5.64 -14.25
N ARG A 68 10.20 6.59 -13.52
CA ARG A 68 11.56 6.45 -13.00
C ARG A 68 11.72 5.27 -12.05
N MET A 69 10.73 4.99 -11.20
CA MET A 69 10.73 3.81 -10.33
C MET A 69 10.75 2.51 -11.15
N ALA A 70 9.96 2.43 -12.23
CA ALA A 70 9.96 1.28 -13.14
C ALA A 70 11.34 1.07 -13.79
N GLU A 71 11.97 2.15 -14.30
CA GLU A 71 13.30 2.13 -14.91
C GLU A 71 14.41 1.69 -13.94
N ARG A 72 14.34 2.18 -12.69
CA ARG A 72 15.37 1.92 -11.66
C ARG A 72 15.07 0.65 -10.83
N GLY A 73 13.95 -0.02 -11.09
CA GLY A 73 13.55 -1.20 -10.36
C GLY A 73 13.16 -0.96 -8.89
N VAL A 74 12.82 0.27 -8.52
CA VAL A 74 12.31 0.62 -7.18
C VAL A 74 10.86 0.17 -7.07
N VAL A 75 10.52 -0.55 -6.01
CA VAL A 75 9.19 -1.12 -5.82
C VAL A 75 8.20 -0.07 -5.33
N LEU A 76 7.00 -0.04 -5.90
CA LEU A 76 5.88 0.78 -5.40
C LEU A 76 5.08 -0.02 -4.35
N CYS A 77 5.12 0.42 -3.10
CA CYS A 77 4.25 -0.10 -2.04
C CYS A 77 3.02 0.81 -1.91
N VAL A 78 1.81 0.25 -1.93
CA VAL A 78 0.56 1.03 -2.05
C VAL A 78 -0.35 0.79 -0.85
N HIS A 79 -0.77 1.87 -0.18
CA HIS A 79 -1.98 1.89 0.63
C HIS A 79 -3.16 2.18 -0.29
N GLY A 80 -4.01 1.19 -0.53
CA GLY A 80 -4.99 1.25 -1.61
C GLY A 80 -6.40 1.58 -1.14
N GLU A 81 -6.62 2.79 -0.67
CA GLU A 81 -7.95 3.30 -0.34
C GLU A 81 -8.17 4.68 -0.95
N VAL A 82 -9.37 4.92 -1.51
CA VAL A 82 -9.79 6.29 -1.85
C VAL A 82 -10.19 7.05 -0.59
N THR A 83 -10.06 8.39 -0.63
CA THR A 83 -10.34 9.28 0.52
C THR A 83 -11.59 10.13 0.33
N HIS A 84 -12.33 9.94 -0.76
CA HIS A 84 -13.56 10.70 -1.06
C HIS A 84 -14.65 10.42 -0.03
N GLY A 85 -15.27 11.48 0.50
CA GLY A 85 -16.26 11.40 1.58
C GLY A 85 -17.60 10.76 1.19
N ASP A 86 -17.87 10.61 -0.10
CA ASP A 86 -19.04 9.96 -0.67
C ASP A 86 -18.88 8.43 -0.82
N VAL A 87 -17.67 7.91 -0.61
CA VAL A 87 -17.39 6.47 -0.69
C VAL A 87 -17.43 5.85 0.70
N ASP A 88 -18.29 4.83 0.86
CA ASP A 88 -18.37 4.03 2.09
C ASP A 88 -16.98 3.49 2.47
N ILE A 89 -16.65 3.57 3.75
CA ILE A 89 -15.34 3.14 4.28
C ILE A 89 -15.03 1.66 3.94
N PHE A 90 -16.04 0.82 3.82
CA PHE A 90 -15.88 -0.59 3.48
C PHE A 90 -15.66 -0.84 1.97
N ASP A 91 -15.93 0.17 1.12
CA ASP A 91 -15.76 0.10 -0.34
C ASP A 91 -14.51 0.80 -0.87
N ARG A 92 -13.80 1.55 -0.02
CA ARG A 92 -12.65 2.39 -0.40
C ARG A 92 -11.58 1.65 -1.19
N GLU A 93 -11.24 0.43 -0.76
CA GLU A 93 -10.23 -0.39 -1.44
C GLU A 93 -10.70 -0.84 -2.83
N ARG A 94 -11.93 -1.33 -2.96
CA ARG A 94 -12.50 -1.71 -4.26
C ARG A 94 -12.51 -0.52 -5.23
N VAL A 95 -12.99 0.63 -4.77
CA VAL A 95 -13.03 1.85 -5.59
C VAL A 95 -11.63 2.31 -6.00
N PHE A 96 -10.63 2.16 -5.12
CA PHE A 96 -9.24 2.47 -5.42
C PHE A 96 -8.68 1.56 -6.53
N ILE A 97 -8.97 0.26 -6.49
CA ILE A 97 -8.57 -0.66 -7.56
C ILE A 97 -9.12 -0.16 -8.90
N ASP A 98 -10.43 0.10 -8.96
CA ASP A 98 -11.11 0.47 -10.21
C ASP A 98 -10.62 1.81 -10.78
N ARG A 99 -10.46 2.82 -9.92
CA ARG A 99 -10.20 4.21 -10.33
C ARG A 99 -8.73 4.55 -10.44
N VAL A 100 -7.85 3.87 -9.67
CA VAL A 100 -6.44 4.25 -9.53
C VAL A 100 -5.50 3.10 -9.88
N LEU A 101 -5.59 1.96 -9.18
CA LEU A 101 -4.55 0.94 -9.24
C LEU A 101 -4.52 0.19 -10.57
N ALA A 102 -5.68 -0.22 -11.10
CA ALA A 102 -5.76 -0.92 -12.38
C ALA A 102 -5.32 -0.02 -13.56
N PRO A 103 -5.77 1.25 -13.68
CA PRO A 103 -5.24 2.18 -14.67
C PRO A 103 -3.73 2.45 -14.53
N LEU A 104 -3.21 2.56 -13.29
CA LEU A 104 -1.80 2.76 -13.02
C LEU A 104 -0.97 1.56 -13.48
N ALA A 105 -1.36 0.35 -13.10
CA ALA A 105 -0.66 -0.87 -13.51
C ALA A 105 -0.66 -1.06 -15.03
N ALA A 106 -1.76 -0.70 -15.71
CA ALA A 106 -1.85 -0.74 -17.17
C ALA A 106 -0.94 0.30 -17.85
N ARG A 107 -0.79 1.49 -17.24
CA ARG A 107 0.07 2.56 -17.77
C ARG A 107 1.56 2.27 -17.56
N HIS A 108 1.91 1.65 -16.45
CA HIS A 108 3.30 1.33 -16.07
C HIS A 108 3.53 -0.19 -15.95
N PRO A 109 3.48 -0.97 -17.05
CA PRO A 109 3.50 -2.44 -16.98
C PRO A 109 4.83 -3.01 -16.47
N ALA A 110 5.91 -2.22 -16.52
CA ALA A 110 7.22 -2.60 -15.97
C ALA A 110 7.39 -2.25 -14.47
N LEU A 111 6.47 -1.47 -13.89
CA LEU A 111 6.54 -1.08 -12.49
C LEU A 111 6.18 -2.28 -11.59
N ARG A 112 7.06 -2.59 -10.64
CA ARG A 112 6.78 -3.59 -9.62
C ARG A 112 5.95 -2.97 -8.50
N ILE A 113 4.78 -3.55 -8.23
CA ILE A 113 3.78 -3.04 -7.27
C ILE A 113 3.56 -4.06 -6.17
N VAL A 114 3.58 -3.60 -4.93
CA VAL A 114 3.09 -4.35 -3.76
C VAL A 114 1.85 -3.64 -3.23
N PHE A 115 0.70 -4.25 -3.44
CA PHE A 115 -0.56 -3.81 -2.86
C PHE A 115 -0.59 -4.28 -1.41
N GLU A 116 -0.28 -3.38 -0.49
CA GLU A 116 -0.09 -3.75 0.91
C GLU A 116 -1.41 -3.93 1.66
N HIS A 117 -1.40 -4.85 2.64
CA HIS A 117 -2.49 -5.12 3.60
C HIS A 117 -3.88 -5.17 2.95
N ILE A 118 -4.02 -5.90 1.83
CA ILE A 118 -5.29 -6.03 1.12
C ILE A 118 -6.37 -6.65 2.01
N THR A 119 -7.63 -6.25 1.80
CA THR A 119 -8.74 -6.59 2.69
C THR A 119 -9.97 -7.14 1.96
N THR A 120 -10.00 -7.12 0.64
CA THR A 120 -11.18 -7.49 -0.16
C THR A 120 -10.92 -8.65 -1.11
N ALA A 121 -11.98 -9.37 -1.46
CA ALA A 121 -11.94 -10.39 -2.50
C ALA A 121 -11.52 -9.80 -3.87
N GLN A 122 -11.92 -8.55 -4.15
CA GLN A 122 -11.55 -7.84 -5.36
C GLN A 122 -10.05 -7.58 -5.43
N ALA A 123 -9.42 -7.25 -4.29
CA ALA A 123 -7.96 -7.07 -4.25
C ALA A 123 -7.24 -8.40 -4.49
N ALA A 124 -7.67 -9.49 -3.86
CA ALA A 124 -7.12 -10.81 -4.11
C ALA A 124 -7.24 -11.22 -5.58
N GLN A 125 -8.43 -11.02 -6.17
CA GLN A 125 -8.66 -11.27 -7.59
C GLN A 125 -7.75 -10.41 -8.47
N PHE A 126 -7.72 -9.09 -8.25
CA PHE A 126 -6.89 -8.17 -9.02
C PHE A 126 -5.42 -8.61 -9.03
N VAL A 127 -4.86 -8.94 -7.85
CA VAL A 127 -3.46 -9.37 -7.75
C VAL A 127 -3.21 -10.68 -8.49
N SER A 128 -4.14 -11.64 -8.41
CA SER A 128 -4.00 -12.92 -9.11
C SER A 128 -4.05 -12.78 -10.64
N GLU A 129 -4.71 -11.74 -11.16
CA GLU A 129 -4.88 -11.50 -12.59
C GLU A 129 -3.88 -10.50 -13.17
N ALA A 130 -3.25 -9.66 -12.34
CA ALA A 130 -2.42 -8.52 -12.78
C ALA A 130 -1.03 -8.90 -13.33
N GLY A 131 -0.63 -10.16 -13.25
CA GLY A 131 0.65 -10.64 -13.76
C GLY A 131 1.82 -10.51 -12.76
N PRO A 132 3.06 -10.85 -13.17
CA PRO A 132 4.18 -11.11 -12.27
C PRO A 132 4.75 -9.86 -11.58
N ASN A 133 4.43 -8.66 -12.05
CA ASN A 133 4.91 -7.41 -11.48
C ASN A 133 4.03 -6.87 -10.34
N VAL A 134 2.91 -7.53 -10.03
CA VAL A 134 1.99 -7.12 -8.96
C VAL A 134 1.92 -8.23 -7.91
N GLY A 135 2.26 -7.88 -6.68
CA GLY A 135 2.07 -8.73 -5.52
C GLY A 135 1.27 -8.02 -4.44
N ALA A 136 0.93 -8.73 -3.36
CA ALA A 136 0.23 -8.16 -2.23
C ALA A 136 0.78 -8.63 -0.89
N THR A 137 0.44 -7.92 0.17
CA THR A 137 0.57 -8.38 1.56
C THR A 137 -0.79 -8.42 2.24
N ILE A 138 -0.95 -9.33 3.19
CA ILE A 138 -2.14 -9.41 4.03
C ILE A 138 -1.67 -9.38 5.48
N THR A 139 -2.25 -8.49 6.30
CA THR A 139 -1.92 -8.45 7.73
C THR A 139 -2.68 -9.52 8.51
N ALA A 140 -2.08 -10.02 9.58
CA ALA A 140 -2.61 -11.13 10.36
C ALA A 140 -4.07 -10.92 10.82
N HIS A 141 -4.42 -9.70 11.25
CA HIS A 141 -5.77 -9.41 11.70
C HIS A 141 -6.82 -9.48 10.59
N HIS A 142 -6.47 -9.19 9.32
CA HIS A 142 -7.38 -9.36 8.17
C HIS A 142 -7.65 -10.83 7.81
N LEU A 143 -6.74 -11.73 8.17
CA LEU A 143 -6.96 -13.18 8.04
C LEU A 143 -7.78 -13.75 9.21
N LEU A 144 -7.64 -13.16 10.42
CA LEU A 144 -8.24 -13.69 11.65
C LEU A 144 -9.67 -13.17 11.91
N TYR A 145 -9.95 -11.90 11.55
CA TYR A 145 -11.18 -11.23 11.94
C TYR A 145 -11.94 -10.66 10.75
N ASN A 146 -13.27 -10.64 10.86
CA ASN A 146 -14.13 -9.86 9.99
C ASN A 146 -14.63 -8.59 10.72
N ARG A 147 -15.35 -7.72 10.01
CA ARG A 147 -15.82 -6.44 10.54
C ARG A 147 -16.71 -6.53 11.78
N ASN A 148 -17.37 -7.68 12.05
CA ASN A 148 -18.18 -7.85 13.24
C ASN A 148 -17.34 -7.72 14.52
N ALA A 149 -16.04 -8.05 14.47
CA ALA A 149 -15.13 -7.89 15.60
C ALA A 149 -15.05 -6.44 16.12
N ILE A 150 -15.31 -5.44 15.25
CA ILE A 150 -15.32 -4.01 15.63
C ILE A 150 -16.55 -3.69 16.50
N PHE A 151 -17.65 -4.42 16.36
CA PHE A 151 -18.96 -4.06 16.91
C PHE A 151 -19.53 -5.06 17.93
N THR A 152 -18.95 -6.24 18.09
CA THR A 152 -19.44 -7.28 18.98
C THR A 152 -19.39 -6.83 20.44
N GLY A 153 -20.58 -6.71 21.07
CA GLY A 153 -20.71 -6.25 22.46
C GLY A 153 -20.52 -4.74 22.65
N GLY A 154 -20.56 -3.95 21.56
CA GLY A 154 -20.32 -2.51 21.51
C GLY A 154 -19.15 -2.16 20.62
N ILE A 155 -18.80 -0.87 20.55
CA ILE A 155 -17.65 -0.42 19.74
C ILE A 155 -16.35 -0.86 20.40
N ARG A 156 -15.50 -1.55 19.63
CA ARG A 156 -14.23 -2.09 20.07
C ARG A 156 -13.08 -1.40 19.32
N PRO A 157 -12.55 -0.27 19.82
CA PRO A 157 -11.59 0.56 19.10
C PRO A 157 -10.27 -0.15 18.78
N HIS A 158 -9.86 -1.15 19.56
CA HIS A 158 -8.64 -1.92 19.28
C HIS A 158 -8.72 -2.81 18.05
N TYR A 159 -9.94 -3.01 17.48
CA TYR A 159 -10.14 -3.69 16.20
C TYR A 159 -10.26 -2.71 15.02
N TYR A 160 -10.14 -1.41 15.29
CA TYR A 160 -10.16 -0.39 14.25
C TYR A 160 -8.75 -0.04 13.79
N CYS A 161 -8.48 -0.30 12.52
CA CYS A 161 -7.26 0.08 11.82
C CYS A 161 -7.62 0.34 10.35
N LEU A 162 -6.92 1.20 9.66
CA LEU A 162 -7.10 1.42 8.22
C LEU A 162 -6.05 0.64 7.42
N PRO A 163 -6.46 -0.13 6.42
CA PRO A 163 -7.85 -0.39 5.98
C PRO A 163 -8.66 -1.17 7.03
N VAL A 164 -9.95 -0.85 7.15
CA VAL A 164 -10.83 -1.52 8.13
C VAL A 164 -11.09 -2.98 7.76
N LEU A 165 -11.39 -3.81 8.77
CA LEU A 165 -11.88 -5.18 8.59
C LEU A 165 -13.12 -5.19 7.70
N LYS A 166 -13.23 -6.19 6.83
CA LYS A 166 -14.32 -6.31 5.84
C LYS A 166 -15.31 -7.42 6.23
N ARG A 167 -16.28 -7.69 5.37
CA ARG A 167 -17.24 -8.80 5.55
C ARG A 167 -16.52 -10.15 5.58
N GLU A 168 -17.18 -11.16 6.17
CA GLU A 168 -16.64 -12.53 6.22
C GLU A 168 -16.27 -13.08 4.84
N THR A 169 -17.11 -12.82 3.83
CA THR A 169 -16.84 -13.26 2.45
C THR A 169 -15.51 -12.74 1.88
N HIS A 170 -15.07 -11.54 2.29
CA HIS A 170 -13.76 -11.01 1.91
C HIS A 170 -12.63 -11.73 2.66
N ARG A 171 -12.78 -11.91 3.98
CA ARG A 171 -11.80 -12.64 4.79
C ARG A 171 -11.57 -14.06 4.26
N GLU A 172 -12.65 -14.78 3.94
CA GLU A 172 -12.57 -16.12 3.34
C GLU A 172 -11.82 -16.12 1.99
N ALA A 173 -12.00 -15.08 1.17
CA ALA A 173 -11.29 -14.94 -0.09
C ALA A 173 -9.78 -14.67 0.10
N LEU A 174 -9.40 -13.99 1.19
CA LEU A 174 -8.00 -13.74 1.52
C LEU A 174 -7.27 -14.98 2.07
N VAL A 175 -8.01 -15.91 2.68
CA VAL A 175 -7.46 -17.15 3.25
C VAL A 175 -7.23 -18.23 2.20
N LYS A 176 -7.98 -18.20 1.09
CA LYS A 176 -7.84 -19.12 -0.06
C LYS A 176 -6.58 -18.89 -0.85
#